data_7ed4b2473d6709ce073fb3829559eb65
#
_entry.id   7ed4b2473d6709ce073fb3829559eb65
#
_cell.length_a   1.000
_cell.length_b   1.000
_cell.length_c   1.000
_cell.angle_alpha   90.00
_cell.angle_beta   90.00
_cell.angle_gamma   90.00
#
_symmetry.space_group_name_H-M   'P 1'
#
loop_
_entity.id
_entity.type
_entity.pdbx_description
1 polymer ?
#
loop_
_entity_poly.entity_id
_entity_poly.type
_entity_poly.pdbx_seq_one_letter_code
_entity_poly.pdbx_strand_id
1 'polypeptide(L)'
;IPLRLVGSEMCIRDRVSPELLEPKNVPRRKTGSKEGRNALLHAVAHIELNAVDLHWDLIARFSNTAMPIGFYDDWVKAADDESKHFNLMCDCLESHSSFYGAMPAHGGMWRAAEDTANDFLGRLAVVPMVLEARGLDVTPGMIKVFENVKDTQAVDALNLIYSEEVAHVAYGSKWFHFLCGKENIDPKPKFHELVRKYFHSNLRPPFNDEKRAQAGIAPDFYWPLVDQTLLPPGMR
;
A
#
# COMPACT_ATOMS: atom_id res chain seq x y z
N ILE A 1 -9.01 26.61 5.13
CA ILE A 1 -9.87 25.42 5.30
C ILE A 1 -9.34 24.72 6.54
N PRO A 2 -10.17 24.46 7.57
CA PRO A 2 -9.67 23.77 8.75
C PRO A 2 -9.15 22.39 8.34
N LEU A 3 -7.90 22.08 8.71
CA LEU A 3 -7.19 20.79 8.49
C LEU A 3 -7.98 19.55 8.97
N ARG A 4 -9.13 19.73 9.57
CA ARG A 4 -10.07 18.66 9.97
C ARG A 4 -10.86 18.03 8.84
N LEU A 5 -10.82 18.58 7.60
CA LEU A 5 -11.64 18.11 6.49
C LEU A 5 -10.90 17.17 5.51
N VAL A 6 -9.57 17.08 5.61
CA VAL A 6 -8.78 16.19 4.76
C VAL A 6 -8.10 15.17 5.68
N GLY A 7 -8.38 13.89 5.46
CA GLY A 7 -7.75 12.81 6.19
C GLY A 7 -8.15 12.68 7.67
N SER A 8 -9.29 13.24 8.08
CA SER A 8 -9.84 12.92 9.40
C SER A 8 -10.52 11.55 9.33
N GLU A 9 -10.61 10.87 10.49
CA GLU A 9 -11.42 9.65 10.67
C GLU A 9 -12.82 9.74 10.02
N MET A 10 -13.33 10.97 9.83
CA MET A 10 -14.63 11.25 9.21
C MET A 10 -14.70 10.78 7.75
N CYS A 11 -13.69 11.01 6.91
CA CYS A 11 -13.77 10.64 5.48
C CYS A 11 -13.90 9.13 5.24
N ILE A 12 -13.35 8.30 6.13
CA ILE A 12 -13.44 6.84 6.05
C ILE A 12 -14.65 6.31 6.83
N ARG A 13 -14.95 6.91 7.99
CA ARG A 13 -16.11 6.53 8.81
C ARG A 13 -17.45 6.91 8.21
N ASP A 14 -17.50 7.93 7.35
CA ASP A 14 -18.73 8.35 6.68
C ASP A 14 -19.12 7.44 5.50
N ARG A 15 -18.25 6.52 5.07
CA ARG A 15 -18.59 5.51 4.09
C ARG A 15 -19.47 4.45 4.75
N VAL A 16 -20.71 4.34 4.29
CA VAL A 16 -21.70 3.34 4.77
C VAL A 16 -21.23 1.91 4.50
N SER A 17 -20.43 1.73 3.45
CA SER A 17 -19.84 0.44 3.07
C SER A 17 -18.44 0.64 2.44
N PRO A 18 -17.56 -0.37 2.52
CA PRO A 18 -17.74 -1.67 3.19
C PRO A 18 -17.79 -1.56 4.71
N GLU A 19 -18.42 -2.54 5.39
CA GLU A 19 -18.27 -2.71 6.83
C GLU A 19 -16.79 -2.92 7.19
N LEU A 20 -16.27 -2.14 8.13
CA LEU A 20 -14.88 -2.26 8.58
C LEU A 20 -14.79 -3.16 9.81
N LEU A 21 -14.04 -4.25 9.68
CA LEU A 21 -13.77 -5.21 10.74
C LEU A 21 -12.30 -5.13 11.20
N GLU A 22 -12.03 -5.64 12.39
CA GLU A 22 -10.65 -5.92 12.79
C GLU A 22 -10.00 -6.93 11.82
N PRO A 23 -8.72 -6.80 11.46
CA PRO A 23 -8.08 -7.65 10.46
C PRO A 23 -8.23 -9.16 10.70
N LYS A 24 -8.25 -9.59 11.98
CA LYS A 24 -8.45 -10.99 12.38
C LYS A 24 -9.85 -11.53 12.10
N ASN A 25 -10.83 -10.65 11.97
CA ASN A 25 -12.26 -10.97 11.78
C ASN A 25 -12.67 -10.94 10.30
N VAL A 26 -11.81 -10.42 9.41
CA VAL A 26 -12.08 -10.46 7.97
C VAL A 26 -11.95 -11.90 7.47
N PRO A 27 -12.98 -12.43 6.77
CA PRO A 27 -12.94 -13.80 6.28
C PRO A 27 -11.75 -14.11 5.39
N ARG A 28 -11.14 -15.29 5.58
CA ARG A 28 -10.02 -15.73 4.74
C ARG A 28 -10.47 -15.96 3.29
N ARG A 29 -9.72 -15.41 2.34
CA ARG A 29 -9.97 -15.53 0.91
C ARG A 29 -9.51 -16.91 0.42
N LYS A 30 -10.46 -17.78 0.11
CA LYS A 30 -10.19 -19.09 -0.50
C LYS A 30 -10.25 -18.96 -2.02
N THR A 31 -9.15 -18.54 -2.65
CA THR A 31 -9.09 -18.18 -4.07
C THR A 31 -9.44 -19.32 -5.05
N GLY A 32 -9.55 -20.55 -4.58
CA GLY A 32 -10.06 -21.69 -5.36
C GLY A 32 -11.55 -21.59 -5.71
N SER A 33 -12.37 -20.81 -4.96
CA SER A 33 -13.77 -20.57 -5.27
C SER A 33 -13.98 -19.19 -5.93
N LYS A 34 -15.14 -19.02 -6.60
CA LYS A 34 -15.54 -17.72 -7.19
C LYS A 34 -15.66 -16.65 -6.09
N GLU A 35 -16.29 -16.97 -4.98
CA GLU A 35 -16.49 -16.07 -3.84
C GLU A 35 -15.16 -15.62 -3.24
N GLY A 36 -14.19 -16.53 -3.14
CA GLY A 36 -12.85 -16.21 -2.64
C GLY A 36 -12.05 -15.33 -3.60
N ARG A 37 -12.24 -15.48 -4.92
CA ARG A 37 -11.64 -14.58 -5.92
C ARG A 37 -12.31 -13.20 -5.89
N ASN A 38 -13.65 -13.14 -5.77
CA ASN A 38 -14.35 -11.87 -5.59
C ASN A 38 -13.88 -11.15 -4.31
N ALA A 39 -13.68 -11.89 -3.21
CA ALA A 39 -13.12 -11.32 -1.98
C ALA A 39 -11.68 -10.82 -2.15
N LEU A 40 -10.89 -11.41 -3.05
CA LEU A 40 -9.56 -10.92 -3.39
C LEU A 40 -9.65 -9.60 -4.17
N LEU A 41 -10.45 -9.54 -5.25
CA LEU A 41 -10.67 -8.31 -6.03
C LEU A 41 -11.22 -7.18 -5.15
N HIS A 42 -12.20 -7.48 -4.30
CA HIS A 42 -12.78 -6.52 -3.37
C HIS A 42 -11.75 -5.96 -2.39
N ALA A 43 -10.84 -6.81 -1.92
CA ALA A 43 -9.80 -6.34 -1.02
C ALA A 43 -8.74 -5.50 -1.72
N VAL A 44 -8.41 -5.80 -2.99
CA VAL A 44 -7.54 -4.92 -3.79
C VAL A 44 -8.26 -3.59 -4.01
N ALA A 45 -9.51 -3.57 -4.47
CA ALA A 45 -10.29 -2.34 -4.63
C ALA A 45 -10.29 -1.48 -3.34
N HIS A 46 -10.40 -2.12 -2.17
CA HIS A 46 -10.36 -1.40 -0.90
C HIS A 46 -8.99 -0.80 -0.60
N ILE A 47 -7.91 -1.49 -0.97
CA ILE A 47 -6.54 -0.99 -0.84
C ILE A 47 -6.34 0.22 -1.75
N GLU A 48 -6.69 0.13 -3.03
CA GLU A 48 -6.55 1.23 -4.00
C GLU A 48 -7.33 2.48 -3.57
N LEU A 49 -8.58 2.32 -3.12
CA LEU A 49 -9.37 3.45 -2.63
C LEU A 49 -8.75 4.11 -1.38
N ASN A 50 -8.18 3.30 -0.48
CA ASN A 50 -7.47 3.87 0.67
C ASN A 50 -6.18 4.57 0.24
N ALA A 51 -5.47 4.05 -0.76
CA ALA A 51 -4.25 4.66 -1.27
C ALA A 51 -4.54 6.05 -1.87
N VAL A 52 -5.65 6.25 -2.59
CA VAL A 52 -6.10 7.59 -3.03
C VAL A 52 -6.17 8.56 -1.83
N ASP A 53 -6.90 8.18 -0.78
CA ASP A 53 -7.06 9.02 0.41
C ASP A 53 -5.70 9.28 1.11
N LEU A 54 -4.83 8.27 1.18
CA LEU A 54 -3.54 8.34 1.85
C LEU A 54 -2.54 9.26 1.14
N HIS A 55 -2.56 9.29 -0.19
CA HIS A 55 -1.73 10.20 -0.97
C HIS A 55 -2.16 11.66 -0.78
N TRP A 56 -3.46 11.92 -0.78
CA TRP A 56 -3.99 13.25 -0.47
C TRP A 56 -3.76 13.65 0.98
N ASP A 57 -3.91 12.74 1.94
CA ASP A 57 -3.59 12.98 3.35
C ASP A 57 -2.10 13.32 3.53
N LEU A 58 -1.20 12.61 2.82
CA LEU A 58 0.23 12.89 2.86
C LEU A 58 0.54 14.34 2.44
N ILE A 59 -0.01 14.77 1.30
CA ILE A 59 0.16 16.14 0.79
C ILE A 59 -0.38 17.16 1.80
N ALA A 60 -1.61 16.98 2.26
CA ALA A 60 -2.31 17.94 3.11
C ALA A 60 -1.68 18.01 4.51
N ARG A 61 -1.37 16.86 5.09
CA ARG A 61 -0.87 16.75 6.46
C ARG A 61 0.50 17.36 6.66
N PHE A 62 1.39 17.17 5.68
CA PHE A 62 2.76 17.67 5.76
C PHE A 62 2.99 18.94 4.94
N SER A 63 1.92 19.68 4.59
CA SER A 63 1.97 20.92 3.81
C SER A 63 2.79 22.05 4.47
N ASN A 64 3.01 21.98 5.79
CA ASN A 64 3.87 22.92 6.51
C ASN A 64 5.37 22.67 6.32
N THR A 65 5.75 21.52 5.77
CA THR A 65 7.14 21.22 5.42
C THR A 65 7.40 21.65 3.98
N ALA A 66 8.36 22.58 3.81
CA ALA A 66 8.72 23.05 2.48
C ALA A 66 9.34 21.92 1.64
N MET A 67 8.60 21.46 0.64
CA MET A 67 8.98 20.42 -0.31
C MET A 67 9.12 21.01 -1.72
N PRO A 68 10.01 20.46 -2.59
CA PRO A 68 10.05 20.79 -4.00
C PRO A 68 8.70 20.47 -4.69
N ILE A 69 8.38 21.21 -5.75
CA ILE A 69 7.13 21.01 -6.51
C ILE A 69 6.97 19.55 -6.99
N GLY A 70 8.05 18.89 -7.40
CA GLY A 70 8.02 17.50 -7.81
C GLY A 70 7.54 16.51 -6.73
N PHE A 71 7.54 16.89 -5.44
CA PHE A 71 6.90 16.11 -4.40
C PHE A 71 5.38 16.06 -4.60
N TYR A 72 4.80 17.21 -4.86
CA TYR A 72 3.36 17.31 -5.07
C TYR A 72 2.95 16.65 -6.39
N ASP A 73 3.75 16.84 -7.45
CA ASP A 73 3.50 16.21 -8.77
C ASP A 73 3.49 14.68 -8.65
N ASP A 74 4.48 14.09 -7.95
CA ASP A 74 4.58 12.65 -7.75
C ASP A 74 3.34 12.10 -7.00
N TRP A 75 2.94 12.72 -5.89
CA TRP A 75 1.81 12.22 -5.08
C TRP A 75 0.43 12.49 -5.69
N VAL A 76 0.28 13.58 -6.45
CA VAL A 76 -0.94 13.80 -7.24
C VAL A 76 -1.05 12.75 -8.34
N LYS A 77 0.08 12.43 -9.01
CA LYS A 77 0.12 11.37 -10.02
C LYS A 77 -0.22 10.00 -9.42
N ALA A 78 0.35 9.66 -8.26
CA ALA A 78 0.01 8.43 -7.56
C ALA A 78 -1.48 8.37 -7.23
N ALA A 79 -2.07 9.44 -6.65
CA ALA A 79 -3.50 9.49 -6.34
C ALA A 79 -4.40 9.32 -7.58
N ASP A 80 -3.99 9.86 -8.73
CA ASP A 80 -4.69 9.69 -10.01
C ASP A 80 -4.62 8.22 -10.48
N ASP A 81 -3.44 7.60 -10.43
CA ASP A 81 -3.27 6.19 -10.76
C ASP A 81 -4.10 5.29 -9.85
N GLU A 82 -4.09 5.52 -8.53
CA GLU A 82 -4.89 4.74 -7.58
C GLU A 82 -6.40 4.87 -7.83
N SER A 83 -6.85 6.05 -8.25
CA SER A 83 -8.26 6.24 -8.65
C SER A 83 -8.62 5.41 -9.87
N LYS A 84 -7.72 5.30 -10.85
CA LYS A 84 -7.85 4.43 -12.02
C LYS A 84 -7.84 2.96 -11.60
N HIS A 85 -6.91 2.55 -10.73
CA HIS A 85 -6.80 1.19 -10.19
C HIS A 85 -8.08 0.76 -9.49
N PHE A 86 -8.63 1.62 -8.63
CA PHE A 86 -9.90 1.38 -7.95
C PHE A 86 -11.04 1.10 -8.95
N ASN A 87 -11.17 1.95 -9.98
CA ASN A 87 -12.20 1.77 -11.00
C ASN A 87 -12.03 0.45 -11.76
N LEU A 88 -10.81 0.09 -12.15
CA LEU A 88 -10.53 -1.20 -12.80
C LEU A 88 -10.93 -2.39 -11.92
N MET A 89 -10.67 -2.32 -10.61
CA MET A 89 -11.10 -3.37 -9.69
C MET A 89 -12.62 -3.42 -9.52
N CYS A 90 -13.31 -2.27 -9.56
CA CYS A 90 -14.76 -2.22 -9.57
C CYS A 90 -15.34 -2.87 -10.83
N ASP A 91 -14.79 -2.59 -12.01
CA ASP A 91 -15.19 -3.21 -13.28
C ASP A 91 -15.00 -4.73 -13.25
N CYS A 92 -13.89 -5.21 -12.66
CA CYS A 92 -13.67 -6.64 -12.45
C CYS A 92 -14.73 -7.26 -11.51
N LEU A 93 -15.07 -6.58 -10.42
CA LEU A 93 -16.11 -7.04 -9.50
C LEU A 93 -17.48 -7.12 -10.20
N GLU A 94 -17.85 -6.11 -10.99
CA GLU A 94 -19.10 -6.08 -11.73
C GLU A 94 -19.19 -7.24 -12.74
N SER A 95 -18.11 -7.54 -13.46
CA SER A 95 -18.05 -8.69 -14.38
C SER A 95 -18.25 -10.04 -13.66
N HIS A 96 -17.92 -10.09 -12.38
CA HIS A 96 -18.15 -11.23 -11.50
C HIS A 96 -19.53 -11.25 -10.81
N SER A 97 -20.42 -10.31 -11.16
CA SER A 97 -21.72 -10.10 -10.50
C SER A 97 -21.56 -9.76 -9.01
N SER A 98 -20.58 -8.93 -8.69
CA SER A 98 -20.27 -8.40 -7.36
C SER A 98 -20.06 -6.89 -7.45
N PHE A 99 -19.81 -6.22 -6.34
CA PHE A 99 -19.54 -4.78 -6.30
C PHE A 99 -18.67 -4.42 -5.10
N TYR A 100 -18.03 -3.25 -5.15
CA TYR A 100 -17.28 -2.74 -4.01
C TYR A 100 -18.25 -2.35 -2.87
N GLY A 101 -18.00 -2.87 -1.69
CA GLY A 101 -18.89 -2.74 -0.52
C GLY A 101 -19.74 -3.99 -0.23
N ALA A 102 -19.73 -4.99 -1.13
CA ALA A 102 -20.44 -6.25 -0.93
C ALA A 102 -19.85 -7.15 0.15
N MET A 103 -18.62 -6.91 0.56
CA MET A 103 -17.88 -7.71 1.54
C MET A 103 -17.22 -6.82 2.58
N PRO A 104 -16.95 -7.32 3.80
CA PRO A 104 -16.24 -6.54 4.79
C PRO A 104 -14.76 -6.33 4.41
N ALA A 105 -14.19 -5.24 4.92
CA ALA A 105 -12.79 -4.86 4.77
C ALA A 105 -12.16 -4.52 6.13
N HIS A 106 -10.92 -4.03 6.15
CA HIS A 106 -10.29 -3.58 7.38
C HIS A 106 -9.53 -2.26 7.19
N GLY A 107 -9.54 -1.41 8.21
CA GLY A 107 -8.88 -0.10 8.20
C GLY A 107 -7.37 -0.12 8.47
N GLY A 108 -6.65 -1.22 8.15
CA GLY A 108 -5.23 -1.36 8.53
C GLY A 108 -4.30 -0.33 7.90
N MET A 109 -4.54 0.06 6.64
CA MET A 109 -3.74 1.09 5.96
C MET A 109 -3.96 2.47 6.59
N TRP A 110 -5.22 2.80 6.89
CA TRP A 110 -5.53 4.07 7.53
C TRP A 110 -4.96 4.18 8.95
N ARG A 111 -5.00 3.08 9.72
CA ARG A 111 -4.35 3.05 11.05
C ARG A 111 -2.86 3.37 10.98
N ALA A 112 -2.15 2.84 9.98
CA ALA A 112 -0.75 3.18 9.78
C ALA A 112 -0.54 4.69 9.49
N ALA A 113 -1.50 5.31 8.79
CA ALA A 113 -1.48 6.76 8.58
C ALA A 113 -1.76 7.56 9.87
N GLU A 114 -2.66 7.10 10.72
CA GLU A 114 -2.94 7.70 12.03
C GLU A 114 -1.70 7.60 12.93
N ASP A 115 -1.09 6.43 13.02
CA ASP A 115 0.12 6.20 13.83
C ASP A 115 1.29 7.11 13.39
N THR A 116 1.38 7.43 12.10
CA THR A 116 2.42 8.27 11.52
C THR A 116 1.99 9.72 11.29
N ALA A 117 0.85 10.15 11.84
CA ALA A 117 0.22 11.44 11.55
C ALA A 117 1.11 12.67 11.82
N ASN A 118 2.06 12.56 12.74
CA ASN A 118 2.96 13.63 13.15
C ASN A 118 4.44 13.38 12.81
N ASP A 119 4.71 12.35 11.99
CA ASP A 119 6.07 11.95 11.64
C ASP A 119 6.16 11.71 10.13
N PHE A 120 6.68 12.71 9.40
CA PHE A 120 6.74 12.68 7.94
C PHE A 120 7.64 11.55 7.41
N LEU A 121 8.82 11.36 8.02
CA LEU A 121 9.70 10.25 7.67
C LEU A 121 9.03 8.91 8.03
N GLY A 122 8.34 8.83 9.16
CA GLY A 122 7.54 7.66 9.55
C GLY A 122 6.45 7.33 8.53
N ARG A 123 5.72 8.34 8.05
CA ARG A 123 4.71 8.17 7.01
C ARG A 123 5.29 7.59 5.72
N LEU A 124 6.39 8.17 5.22
CA LEU A 124 7.05 7.69 4.00
C LEU A 124 7.65 6.29 4.17
N ALA A 125 8.21 5.99 5.34
CA ALA A 125 8.76 4.66 5.61
C ALA A 125 7.66 3.59 5.65
N VAL A 126 6.52 3.86 6.29
CA VAL A 126 5.51 2.83 6.55
C VAL A 126 4.50 2.70 5.40
N VAL A 127 3.96 3.79 4.87
CA VAL A 127 2.91 3.69 3.86
C VAL A 127 3.51 3.27 2.52
N PRO A 128 4.29 4.04 1.77
CA PRO A 128 4.77 3.61 0.46
C PRO A 128 5.87 2.53 0.53
N MET A 129 6.84 2.63 1.46
CA MET A 129 7.99 1.73 1.44
C MET A 129 7.76 0.38 2.13
N VAL A 130 6.69 0.23 2.94
CA VAL A 130 6.30 -1.06 3.55
C VAL A 130 4.96 -1.54 3.00
N LEU A 131 3.88 -0.77 3.12
CA LEU A 131 2.53 -1.24 2.78
C LEU A 131 2.32 -1.36 1.27
N GLU A 132 2.62 -0.32 0.48
CA GLU A 132 2.52 -0.40 -0.99
C GLU A 132 3.60 -1.32 -1.58
N ALA A 133 4.83 -1.27 -1.05
CA ALA A 133 5.87 -2.21 -1.47
C ALA A 133 5.49 -3.68 -1.28
N ARG A 134 4.54 -4.00 -0.38
CA ARG A 134 3.97 -5.35 -0.26
C ARG A 134 3.17 -5.75 -1.52
N GLY A 135 2.58 -4.80 -2.22
CA GLY A 135 1.95 -5.02 -3.53
C GLY A 135 2.93 -5.62 -4.53
N LEU A 136 4.17 -5.10 -4.60
CA LEU A 136 5.21 -5.63 -5.48
C LEU A 136 5.54 -7.10 -5.21
N ASP A 137 5.39 -7.54 -3.96
CA ASP A 137 5.71 -8.91 -3.56
C ASP A 137 4.58 -9.90 -3.86
N VAL A 138 3.32 -9.49 -3.69
CA VAL A 138 2.18 -10.43 -3.67
C VAL A 138 1.35 -10.43 -4.94
N THR A 139 1.34 -9.34 -5.71
CA THR A 139 0.54 -9.22 -6.94
C THR A 139 0.87 -10.29 -7.99
N PRO A 140 2.13 -10.73 -8.21
CA PRO A 140 2.39 -11.84 -9.12
C PRO A 140 1.66 -13.14 -8.74
N GLY A 141 1.48 -13.39 -7.44
CA GLY A 141 0.69 -14.52 -6.97
C GLY A 141 -0.81 -14.35 -7.21
N MET A 142 -1.32 -13.12 -7.10
CA MET A 142 -2.73 -12.81 -7.40
C MET A 142 -3.02 -12.97 -8.90
N ILE A 143 -2.14 -12.48 -9.78
CA ILE A 143 -2.25 -12.64 -11.24
C ILE A 143 -2.40 -14.13 -11.60
N LYS A 144 -1.54 -15.00 -11.05
CA LYS A 144 -1.60 -16.45 -11.27
C LYS A 144 -2.95 -17.07 -10.88
N VAL A 145 -3.61 -16.56 -9.85
CA VAL A 145 -4.94 -17.03 -9.46
C VAL A 145 -5.96 -16.82 -10.58
N PHE A 146 -5.93 -15.66 -11.24
CA PHE A 146 -6.86 -15.31 -12.30
C PHE A 146 -6.46 -15.93 -13.66
N GLU A 147 -5.17 -16.06 -13.95
CA GLU A 147 -4.68 -16.84 -15.10
C GLU A 147 -5.20 -18.29 -15.07
N ASN A 148 -5.18 -18.95 -13.92
CA ASN A 148 -5.63 -20.33 -13.76
C ASN A 148 -7.12 -20.53 -14.09
N VAL A 149 -7.93 -19.48 -13.99
CA VAL A 149 -9.36 -19.50 -14.32
C VAL A 149 -9.66 -18.76 -15.62
N LYS A 150 -8.63 -18.32 -16.35
CA LYS A 150 -8.71 -17.60 -17.62
C LYS A 150 -9.52 -16.31 -17.55
N ASP A 151 -9.43 -15.62 -16.44
CA ASP A 151 -10.04 -14.31 -16.23
C ASP A 151 -9.08 -13.22 -16.75
N THR A 152 -9.17 -12.94 -18.05
CA THR A 152 -8.27 -12.01 -18.70
C THR A 152 -8.45 -10.57 -18.22
N GLN A 153 -9.67 -10.15 -17.88
CA GLN A 153 -9.94 -8.80 -17.37
C GLN A 153 -9.21 -8.54 -16.05
N ALA A 154 -9.32 -9.46 -15.09
CA ALA A 154 -8.63 -9.35 -13.82
C ALA A 154 -7.11 -9.46 -13.97
N VAL A 155 -6.62 -10.31 -14.88
CA VAL A 155 -5.19 -10.43 -15.22
C VAL A 155 -4.65 -9.11 -15.76
N ASP A 156 -5.33 -8.50 -16.74
CA ASP A 156 -4.90 -7.25 -17.38
C ASP A 156 -4.89 -6.09 -16.37
N ALA A 157 -5.95 -5.97 -15.56
CA ALA A 157 -6.05 -4.96 -14.52
C ALA A 157 -4.93 -5.09 -13.47
N LEU A 158 -4.69 -6.30 -12.94
CA LEU A 158 -3.63 -6.54 -11.97
C LEU A 158 -2.23 -6.34 -12.55
N ASN A 159 -1.99 -6.64 -13.82
CA ASN A 159 -0.73 -6.37 -14.49
C ASN A 159 -0.48 -4.85 -14.61
N LEU A 160 -1.51 -4.08 -14.94
CA LEU A 160 -1.41 -2.62 -15.01
C LEU A 160 -1.06 -2.05 -13.63
N ILE A 161 -1.84 -2.39 -12.60
CA ILE A 161 -1.57 -2.00 -11.20
C ILE A 161 -0.12 -2.35 -10.84
N TYR A 162 0.28 -3.60 -11.02
CA TYR A 162 1.61 -4.07 -10.69
C TYR A 162 2.74 -3.30 -11.39
N SER A 163 2.52 -2.85 -12.62
CA SER A 163 3.52 -2.08 -13.36
C SER A 163 3.66 -0.65 -12.85
N GLU A 164 2.54 -0.02 -12.45
CA GLU A 164 2.50 1.37 -11.97
C GLU A 164 2.92 1.50 -10.50
N GLU A 165 2.65 0.50 -9.66
CA GLU A 165 3.06 0.44 -8.25
C GLU A 165 4.56 0.61 -8.01
N VAL A 166 5.40 0.22 -8.97
CA VAL A 166 6.85 0.43 -8.88
C VAL A 166 7.18 1.93 -8.74
N ALA A 167 6.43 2.78 -9.44
CA ALA A 167 6.62 4.23 -9.39
C ALA A 167 6.16 4.81 -8.04
N HIS A 168 5.02 4.36 -7.51
CA HIS A 168 4.50 4.84 -6.23
C HIS A 168 5.47 4.53 -5.08
N VAL A 169 5.96 3.30 -5.03
CA VAL A 169 6.99 2.89 -4.06
C VAL A 169 8.30 3.69 -4.27
N ALA A 170 8.69 3.96 -5.52
CA ALA A 170 9.86 4.77 -5.83
C ALA A 170 9.70 6.23 -5.38
N TYR A 171 8.48 6.80 -5.45
CA TYR A 171 8.21 8.13 -4.89
C TYR A 171 8.43 8.13 -3.37
N GLY A 172 7.96 7.10 -2.68
CA GLY A 172 8.20 6.93 -1.25
C GLY A 172 9.68 6.90 -0.91
N SER A 173 10.45 6.03 -1.59
CA SER A 173 11.90 5.92 -1.41
C SER A 173 12.63 7.23 -1.72
N LYS A 174 12.33 7.87 -2.86
CA LYS A 174 12.90 9.15 -3.28
C LYS A 174 12.74 10.24 -2.22
N TRP A 175 11.53 10.43 -1.74
CA TRP A 175 11.23 11.51 -0.80
C TRP A 175 11.68 11.21 0.63
N PHE A 176 11.72 9.94 0.99
CA PHE A 176 12.35 9.51 2.24
C PHE A 176 13.86 9.84 2.26
N HIS A 177 14.58 9.48 1.19
CA HIS A 177 16.00 9.80 1.06
C HIS A 177 16.25 11.30 0.98
N PHE A 178 15.39 12.06 0.28
CA PHE A 178 15.48 13.52 0.21
C PHE A 178 15.38 14.15 1.61
N LEU A 179 14.41 13.76 2.43
CA LEU A 179 14.26 14.28 3.78
C LEU A 179 15.41 13.86 4.70
N CYS A 180 15.85 12.62 4.62
CA CYS A 180 17.02 12.16 5.36
C CYS A 180 18.27 12.96 4.98
N GLY A 181 18.49 13.22 3.69
CA GLY A 181 19.62 14.06 3.23
C GLY A 181 19.52 15.51 3.73
N LYS A 182 18.32 16.09 3.75
CA LYS A 182 18.09 17.45 4.26
C LYS A 182 18.42 17.57 5.77
N GLU A 183 18.19 16.50 6.53
CA GLU A 183 18.44 16.44 7.96
C GLU A 183 19.82 15.83 8.33
N ASN A 184 20.62 15.43 7.35
CA ASN A 184 21.91 14.71 7.53
C ASN A 184 21.76 13.41 8.32
N ILE A 185 20.70 12.66 8.06
CA ILE A 185 20.40 11.36 8.67
C ILE A 185 20.74 10.24 7.69
N ASP A 186 21.35 9.15 8.17
CA ASP A 186 21.51 7.92 7.37
C ASP A 186 20.14 7.26 7.14
N PRO A 187 19.69 7.13 5.87
CA PRO A 187 18.34 6.65 5.59
C PRO A 187 18.08 5.21 6.05
N LYS A 188 19.06 4.32 5.97
CA LYS A 188 18.84 2.90 6.29
C LYS A 188 18.57 2.64 7.78
N PRO A 189 19.45 3.05 8.72
CA PRO A 189 19.17 2.93 10.15
C PRO A 189 17.87 3.66 10.54
N LYS A 190 17.59 4.82 9.90
CA LYS A 190 16.38 5.58 10.16
C LYS A 190 15.13 4.84 9.71
N PHE A 191 15.15 4.22 8.54
CA PHE A 191 14.07 3.37 8.07
C PHE A 191 13.79 2.23 9.04
N HIS A 192 14.84 1.51 9.49
CA HIS A 192 14.70 0.41 10.45
C HIS A 192 14.08 0.88 11.79
N GLU A 193 14.51 2.04 12.29
CA GLU A 193 13.96 2.65 13.50
C GLU A 193 12.46 2.91 13.34
N LEU A 194 12.07 3.59 12.25
CA LEU A 194 10.70 4.01 11.99
C LEU A 194 9.76 2.83 11.74
N VAL A 195 10.21 1.83 10.98
CA VAL A 195 9.40 0.61 10.76
C VAL A 195 9.20 -0.14 12.07
N ARG A 196 10.22 -0.30 12.94
CA ARG A 196 10.04 -0.92 14.25
C ARG A 196 9.11 -0.11 15.16
N LYS A 197 9.11 1.22 15.03
CA LYS A 197 8.28 2.11 15.84
C LYS A 197 6.80 2.06 15.44
N TYR A 198 6.51 2.06 14.14
CA TYR A 198 5.15 2.30 13.63
C TYR A 198 4.51 1.08 12.94
N PHE A 199 5.30 0.12 12.50
CA PHE A 199 4.77 -1.09 11.88
C PHE A 199 4.76 -2.22 12.91
N HIS A 200 3.60 -2.48 13.51
CA HIS A 200 3.43 -3.37 14.65
C HIS A 200 3.56 -4.88 14.34
N SER A 201 4.11 -5.22 13.19
CA SER A 201 4.41 -6.60 12.81
C SER A 201 5.76 -6.70 12.11
N ASN A 202 6.34 -7.89 12.05
CA ASN A 202 7.55 -8.11 11.27
C ASN A 202 7.23 -8.18 9.78
N LEU A 203 8.16 -7.72 8.95
CA LEU A 203 8.07 -7.92 7.51
C LEU A 203 8.14 -9.42 7.20
N ARG A 204 7.46 -9.85 6.14
CA ARG A 204 7.35 -11.28 5.81
C ARG A 204 7.66 -11.53 4.33
N PRO A 205 8.57 -12.48 4.03
CA PRO A 205 8.76 -12.93 2.65
C PRO A 205 7.46 -13.59 2.12
N PRO A 206 7.35 -13.82 0.80
CA PRO A 206 8.38 -13.54 -0.20
C PRO A 206 8.54 -12.05 -0.45
N PHE A 207 9.75 -11.63 -0.87
CA PHE A 207 10.03 -10.30 -1.40
C PHE A 207 10.37 -10.39 -2.88
N ASN A 208 9.96 -9.39 -3.63
CA ASN A 208 10.37 -9.19 -5.01
C ASN A 208 11.56 -8.26 -5.05
N ASP A 209 12.74 -8.82 -4.80
CA ASP A 209 13.99 -8.05 -4.69
C ASP A 209 14.26 -7.21 -5.94
N GLU A 210 13.89 -7.71 -7.13
CA GLU A 210 14.07 -6.98 -8.39
C GLU A 210 13.17 -5.73 -8.44
N LYS A 211 11.87 -5.87 -8.17
CA LYS A 211 10.93 -4.74 -8.21
C LYS A 211 11.17 -3.74 -7.10
N ARG A 212 11.53 -4.22 -5.92
CA ARG A 212 11.94 -3.35 -4.82
C ARG A 212 13.22 -2.57 -5.15
N ALA A 213 14.19 -3.19 -5.81
CA ALA A 213 15.40 -2.51 -6.27
C ALA A 213 15.09 -1.47 -7.35
N GLN A 214 14.17 -1.77 -8.30
CA GLN A 214 13.69 -0.80 -9.29
C GLN A 214 13.04 0.42 -8.61
N ALA A 215 12.34 0.21 -7.50
CA ALA A 215 11.75 1.26 -6.67
C ALA A 215 12.76 1.94 -5.71
N GLY A 216 14.05 1.62 -5.78
CA GLY A 216 15.07 2.23 -4.95
C GLY A 216 15.14 1.70 -3.52
N ILE A 217 14.58 0.51 -3.25
CA ILE A 217 14.64 -0.13 -1.94
C ILE A 217 15.54 -1.36 -2.01
N ALA A 218 16.79 -1.22 -1.56
CA ALA A 218 17.76 -2.30 -1.53
C ALA A 218 17.41 -3.37 -0.47
N PRO A 219 17.87 -4.62 -0.63
CA PRO A 219 17.56 -5.73 0.28
C PRO A 219 17.89 -5.45 1.76
N ASP A 220 18.92 -4.68 2.02
CA ASP A 220 19.36 -4.33 3.38
C ASP A 220 18.43 -3.34 4.10
N PHE A 221 17.41 -2.78 3.41
CA PHE A 221 16.33 -2.03 4.06
C PHE A 221 15.30 -2.95 4.72
N TYR A 222 14.96 -4.08 4.12
CA TYR A 222 13.80 -4.88 4.58
C TYR A 222 14.18 -6.26 5.17
N TRP A 223 15.23 -6.94 4.70
CA TRP A 223 15.63 -8.23 5.26
C TRP A 223 15.96 -8.19 6.77
N PRO A 224 16.63 -7.14 7.31
CA PRO A 224 16.89 -7.04 8.76
C PRO A 224 15.62 -6.83 9.63
N LEU A 225 14.46 -6.61 9.00
CA LEU A 225 13.17 -6.42 9.67
C LEU A 225 12.28 -7.66 9.62
N VAL A 226 12.79 -8.76 9.06
CA VAL A 226 12.12 -10.06 9.03
C VAL A 226 12.35 -10.81 10.32
N ASP A 227 11.34 -11.55 10.79
CA ASP A 227 11.51 -12.49 11.89
C ASP A 227 12.56 -13.54 11.53
N GLN A 228 13.50 -13.77 12.45
CA GLN A 228 14.61 -14.71 12.23
C GLN A 228 14.12 -16.11 11.86
N THR A 229 12.96 -16.52 12.36
CA THR A 229 12.36 -17.83 12.05
C THR A 229 11.92 -17.96 10.59
N LEU A 230 11.68 -16.82 9.90
CA LEU A 230 11.24 -16.74 8.51
C LEU A 230 12.39 -16.49 7.52
N LEU A 231 13.62 -16.30 8.01
CA LEU A 231 14.77 -16.09 7.13
C LEU A 231 15.11 -17.36 6.35
N PRO A 232 15.51 -17.25 5.06
CA PRO A 232 16.00 -18.37 4.29
C PRO A 232 17.25 -19.02 4.91
N PRO A 233 17.50 -20.31 4.65
CA PRO A 233 18.77 -20.92 5.01
C PRO A 233 19.93 -20.13 4.40
N GLY A 234 20.90 -19.72 5.23
CA GLY A 234 22.06 -18.90 4.82
C GLY A 234 21.95 -17.41 5.16
N MET A 235 20.77 -16.93 5.59
CA MET A 235 20.57 -15.58 6.16
C MET A 235 20.30 -15.61 7.67
N ARG A 236 20.31 -16.80 8.28
CA ARG A 236 20.12 -17.00 9.73
C ARG A 236 21.40 -16.83 10.49
#